data_c6644ed6573ec6edceeb0244d465d6cf
#
_entry.id   c6644ed6573ec6edceeb0244d465d6cf
#
_cell.length_a   1.000
_cell.length_b   1.000
_cell.length_c   1.000
_cell.angle_alpha   90.00
_cell.angle_beta   90.00
_cell.angle_gamma   90.00
#
_symmetry.space_group_name_H-M   'P 1'
#
loop_
_entity.id
_entity.type
_entity.pdbx_description
1 polymer ?
#
loop_
_entity_poly.entity_id
_entity_poly.type
_entity_poly.pdbx_seq_one_letter_code
_entity_poly.pdbx_strand_id
1 'polypeptide(L)'
;MSILLSILIPVWNQEELVIKALDHLPRRDDLEVIVRNDGSTDRTLENLEKYRKDHPELNLTVDSCSVNHGVAWTKNRLLKAAKGEWIHLHDSDDWVYTDLYNKMISEWLVRCADADIVCMDLEINSGARCPLNDQTQRALCAQISRFIRRSFVEGMTFPEEIRAGDDRYFAEEMLARHPKTVYSGVMAYHYNYPREGSLFDLQVKGLI
;
A
#
# COMPACT_ATOMS: atom_id res chain seq x y z
N MET A 1 -4.14 -9.19 -21.06
CA MET A 1 -5.28 -8.53 -20.37
C MET A 1 -4.77 -7.20 -19.82
N SER A 2 -5.63 -6.21 -19.65
CA SER A 2 -5.25 -4.94 -18.98
C SER A 2 -5.16 -5.18 -17.46
N ILE A 3 -4.19 -4.58 -16.81
CA ILE A 3 -4.06 -4.65 -15.35
C ILE A 3 -5.11 -3.70 -14.73
N LEU A 4 -5.96 -4.25 -13.88
CA LEU A 4 -6.97 -3.48 -13.14
C LEU A 4 -6.34 -2.79 -11.92
N LEU A 5 -5.51 -3.53 -11.15
CA LEU A 5 -4.95 -3.03 -9.90
C LEU A 5 -3.44 -3.30 -9.81
N SER A 6 -2.67 -2.25 -9.48
CA SER A 6 -1.27 -2.35 -9.05
C SER A 6 -1.19 -2.25 -7.53
N ILE A 7 -0.69 -3.29 -6.85
CA ILE A 7 -0.34 -3.26 -5.43
C ILE A 7 1.12 -2.88 -5.32
N LEU A 8 1.40 -1.79 -4.61
CA LEU A 8 2.70 -1.13 -4.53
C LEU A 8 3.25 -1.26 -3.11
N ILE A 9 4.32 -2.03 -2.93
CA ILE A 9 4.87 -2.38 -1.61
C ILE A 9 6.29 -1.84 -1.47
N PRO A 10 6.50 -0.74 -0.73
CA PRO A 10 7.83 -0.33 -0.32
C PRO A 10 8.30 -1.23 0.82
N VAL A 11 9.56 -1.68 0.80
CA VAL A 11 10.10 -2.53 1.86
C VAL A 11 11.55 -2.19 2.19
N TRP A 12 11.85 -2.20 3.48
CA TRP A 12 13.20 -2.11 4.01
C TRP A 12 13.32 -2.88 5.32
N ASN A 13 14.21 -3.91 5.36
CA ASN A 13 14.48 -4.77 6.51
C ASN A 13 13.19 -5.38 7.12
N GLN A 14 12.45 -6.13 6.31
CA GLN A 14 11.20 -6.79 6.68
C GLN A 14 11.15 -8.23 6.14
N GLU A 15 12.21 -9.02 6.38
CA GLU A 15 12.45 -10.32 5.75
C GLU A 15 11.32 -11.36 5.92
N GLU A 16 10.56 -11.29 7.02
CA GLU A 16 9.43 -12.18 7.30
C GLU A 16 8.08 -11.52 7.03
N LEU A 17 7.93 -10.24 7.40
CA LEU A 17 6.64 -9.56 7.31
C LEU A 17 6.21 -9.32 5.87
N VAL A 18 7.14 -8.99 4.97
CA VAL A 18 6.81 -8.81 3.55
C VAL A 18 6.33 -10.11 2.91
N ILE A 19 6.85 -11.26 3.33
CA ILE A 19 6.37 -12.57 2.85
C ILE A 19 4.95 -12.82 3.35
N LYS A 20 4.69 -12.55 4.63
CA LYS A 20 3.34 -12.63 5.18
C LYS A 20 2.36 -11.72 4.43
N ALA A 21 2.76 -10.48 4.11
CA ALA A 21 1.95 -9.57 3.32
C ALA A 21 1.59 -10.18 1.95
N LEU A 22 2.58 -10.74 1.24
CA LEU A 22 2.39 -11.37 -0.06
C LEU A 22 1.50 -12.63 -0.02
N ASP A 23 1.57 -13.42 1.04
CA ASP A 23 0.75 -14.63 1.22
C ASP A 23 -0.75 -14.32 1.27
N HIS A 24 -1.12 -13.15 1.80
CA HIS A 24 -2.51 -12.72 1.94
C HIS A 24 -3.08 -12.02 0.70
N LEU A 25 -2.25 -11.74 -0.32
CA LEU A 25 -2.75 -11.14 -1.56
C LEU A 25 -3.51 -12.16 -2.43
N PRO A 26 -4.61 -11.75 -3.10
CA PRO A 26 -5.33 -12.63 -3.99
C PRO A 26 -4.50 -12.96 -5.24
N ARG A 27 -4.71 -14.15 -5.81
CA ARG A 27 -4.10 -14.61 -7.06
C ARG A 27 -5.07 -14.31 -8.21
N ARG A 28 -4.72 -13.32 -9.06
CA ARG A 28 -5.58 -12.82 -10.14
C ARG A 28 -4.74 -12.38 -11.34
N ASP A 29 -5.24 -12.60 -12.55
CA ASP A 29 -4.57 -12.23 -13.81
C ASP A 29 -4.64 -10.73 -14.11
N ASP A 30 -5.61 -10.02 -13.51
CA ASP A 30 -5.80 -8.58 -13.67
C ASP A 30 -5.12 -7.73 -12.57
N LEU A 31 -4.24 -8.36 -11.79
CA LEU A 31 -3.50 -7.75 -10.69
C LEU A 31 -2.00 -7.84 -10.94
N GLU A 32 -1.26 -6.78 -10.67
CA GLU A 32 0.19 -6.82 -10.53
C GLU A 32 0.61 -6.42 -9.12
N VAL A 33 1.67 -7.02 -8.62
CA VAL A 33 2.33 -6.66 -7.36
C VAL A 33 3.73 -6.17 -7.68
N ILE A 34 4.06 -4.97 -7.24
CA ILE A 34 5.39 -4.39 -7.40
C ILE A 34 5.97 -4.15 -6.01
N VAL A 35 6.97 -4.94 -5.65
CA VAL A 35 7.74 -4.75 -4.41
C VAL A 35 9.03 -4.03 -4.74
N ARG A 36 9.31 -2.93 -4.04
CA ARG A 36 10.58 -2.23 -4.16
C ARG A 36 11.34 -2.30 -2.85
N ASN A 37 12.45 -3.05 -2.88
CA ASN A 37 13.40 -3.16 -1.78
C ASN A 37 14.34 -1.94 -1.77
N ASP A 38 14.25 -1.15 -0.71
CA ASP A 38 15.03 0.08 -0.52
C ASP A 38 16.36 -0.17 0.22
N GLY A 39 17.21 -1.02 -0.37
CA GLY A 39 18.55 -1.28 0.17
C GLY A 39 18.54 -2.02 1.50
N SER A 40 17.70 -3.05 1.67
CA SER A 40 17.70 -3.89 2.87
C SER A 40 19.05 -4.57 3.09
N THR A 41 19.43 -4.72 4.35
CA THR A 41 20.68 -5.36 4.80
C THR A 41 20.48 -6.75 5.43
N ASP A 42 19.21 -7.12 5.66
CA ASP A 42 18.77 -8.45 6.10
C ASP A 42 18.48 -9.37 4.89
N ARG A 43 17.76 -10.47 5.11
CA ARG A 43 17.42 -11.42 4.02
C ARG A 43 16.16 -11.02 3.22
N THR A 44 15.68 -9.79 3.34
CA THR A 44 14.47 -9.32 2.65
C THR A 44 14.54 -9.58 1.14
N LEU A 45 15.63 -9.18 0.47
CA LEU A 45 15.76 -9.36 -0.98
C LEU A 45 15.85 -10.85 -1.37
N GLU A 46 16.62 -11.64 -0.64
CA GLU A 46 16.77 -13.09 -0.86
C GLU A 46 15.39 -13.78 -0.76
N ASN A 47 14.63 -13.48 0.29
CA ASN A 47 13.31 -14.07 0.52
C ASN A 47 12.30 -13.64 -0.56
N LEU A 48 12.32 -12.38 -1.01
CA LEU A 48 11.48 -11.89 -2.10
C LEU A 48 11.78 -12.59 -3.43
N GLU A 49 13.06 -12.76 -3.79
CA GLU A 49 13.45 -13.43 -5.03
C GLU A 49 13.11 -14.92 -4.99
N LYS A 50 13.25 -15.56 -3.83
CA LYS A 50 12.80 -16.93 -3.62
C LYS A 50 11.29 -17.04 -3.76
N TYR A 51 10.55 -16.17 -3.08
CA TYR A 51 9.08 -16.14 -3.13
C TYR A 51 8.56 -15.99 -4.55
N ARG A 52 9.12 -15.04 -5.32
CA ARG A 52 8.76 -14.82 -6.72
C ARG A 52 8.94 -16.08 -7.60
N LYS A 53 9.97 -16.88 -7.34
CA LYS A 53 10.23 -18.13 -8.08
C LYS A 53 9.24 -19.23 -7.67
N ASP A 54 8.92 -19.30 -6.38
CA ASP A 54 8.04 -20.33 -5.82
C ASP A 54 6.56 -20.06 -6.10
N HIS A 55 6.17 -18.81 -6.42
CA HIS A 55 4.80 -18.36 -6.66
C HIS A 55 4.63 -17.69 -8.04
N PRO A 56 4.83 -18.45 -9.15
CA PRO A 56 4.70 -17.90 -10.50
C PRO A 56 3.27 -17.47 -10.88
N GLU A 57 2.27 -17.90 -10.12
CA GLU A 57 0.87 -17.49 -10.25
C GLU A 57 0.60 -16.07 -9.78
N LEU A 58 1.52 -15.45 -9.00
CA LEU A 58 1.46 -14.06 -8.63
C LEU A 58 2.28 -13.24 -9.64
N ASN A 59 1.64 -12.30 -10.32
CA ASN A 59 2.33 -11.34 -11.20
C ASN A 59 3.19 -10.38 -10.37
N LEU A 60 4.28 -10.90 -9.79
CA LEU A 60 5.17 -10.22 -8.86
C LEU A 60 6.43 -9.69 -9.55
N THR A 61 6.62 -8.39 -9.48
CA THR A 61 7.88 -7.72 -9.82
C THR A 61 8.62 -7.34 -8.54
N VAL A 62 9.88 -7.76 -8.42
CA VAL A 62 10.79 -7.33 -7.35
C VAL A 62 11.83 -6.39 -7.97
N ASP A 63 11.86 -5.15 -7.50
CA ASP A 63 12.86 -4.15 -7.85
C ASP A 63 13.69 -3.79 -6.61
N SER A 64 14.96 -3.46 -6.77
CA SER A 64 15.87 -3.25 -5.64
C SER A 64 16.92 -2.20 -5.95
N CYS A 65 17.34 -1.47 -4.91
CA CYS A 65 18.53 -0.64 -4.91
C CYS A 65 19.50 -1.08 -3.80
N SER A 66 20.73 -0.63 -3.88
CA SER A 66 21.80 -1.01 -2.94
C SER A 66 21.90 -0.11 -1.72
N VAL A 67 21.18 1.02 -1.71
CA VAL A 67 21.24 2.05 -0.66
C VAL A 67 19.81 2.43 -0.28
N ASN A 68 19.59 2.61 1.02
CA ASN A 68 18.32 3.13 1.52
C ASN A 68 18.18 4.63 1.20
N HIS A 69 17.11 4.97 0.49
CA HIS A 69 16.77 6.34 0.08
C HIS A 69 15.57 6.89 0.86
N GLY A 70 14.86 6.03 1.60
CA GLY A 70 13.67 6.38 2.36
C GLY A 70 12.35 6.05 1.66
N VAL A 71 11.29 5.97 2.47
CA VAL A 71 9.97 5.47 2.03
C VAL A 71 9.34 6.35 0.96
N ALA A 72 9.44 7.68 1.05
CA ALA A 72 8.90 8.62 0.08
C ALA A 72 9.53 8.43 -1.32
N TRP A 73 10.86 8.31 -1.37
CA TRP A 73 11.59 8.03 -2.60
C TRP A 73 11.16 6.69 -3.22
N THR A 74 11.01 5.68 -2.40
CA THR A 74 10.58 4.33 -2.81
C THR A 74 9.16 4.33 -3.35
N LYS A 75 8.20 4.97 -2.65
CA LYS A 75 6.82 5.15 -3.10
C LYS A 75 6.74 5.87 -4.46
N ASN A 76 7.54 6.92 -4.68
CA ASN A 76 7.59 7.64 -5.96
C ASN A 76 8.00 6.75 -7.13
N ARG A 77 8.93 5.80 -6.92
CA ARG A 77 9.34 4.85 -7.97
C ARG A 77 8.26 3.80 -8.22
N LEU A 78 7.59 3.35 -7.18
CA LEU A 78 6.45 2.45 -7.28
C LEU A 78 5.30 3.08 -8.06
N LEU A 79 4.94 4.33 -7.77
CA LEU A 79 3.91 5.08 -8.52
C LEU A 79 4.24 5.16 -10.02
N LYS A 80 5.51 5.40 -10.37
CA LYS A 80 5.96 5.46 -11.77
C LYS A 80 5.94 4.10 -12.48
N ALA A 81 6.11 3.00 -11.74
CA ALA A 81 6.14 1.65 -12.29
C ALA A 81 4.74 1.06 -12.48
N ALA A 82 3.73 1.56 -11.77
CA ALA A 82 2.36 1.07 -11.79
C ALA A 82 1.72 1.17 -13.17
N LYS A 83 1.05 0.08 -13.61
CA LYS A 83 0.33 -0.01 -14.90
C LYS A 83 -1.17 -0.16 -14.73
N GLY A 84 -1.63 -0.54 -13.52
CA GLY A 84 -3.03 -0.74 -13.20
C GLY A 84 -3.87 0.52 -13.39
N GLU A 85 -5.13 0.34 -13.67
CA GLU A 85 -6.11 1.42 -13.67
C GLU A 85 -6.24 2.05 -12.27
N TRP A 86 -6.16 1.18 -11.26
CA TRP A 86 -6.13 1.53 -9.85
C TRP A 86 -4.76 1.21 -9.24
N ILE A 87 -4.43 1.91 -8.16
CA ILE A 87 -3.26 1.63 -7.33
C ILE A 87 -3.67 1.42 -5.88
N HIS A 88 -2.93 0.59 -5.17
CA HIS A 88 -3.00 0.42 -3.72
C HIS A 88 -1.58 0.49 -3.15
N LEU A 89 -1.32 1.51 -2.33
CA LEU A 89 -0.10 1.59 -1.54
C LEU A 89 -0.27 0.69 -0.31
N HIS A 90 0.50 -0.38 -0.24
CA HIS A 90 0.38 -1.42 0.78
C HIS A 90 1.68 -1.49 1.60
N ASP A 91 1.59 -1.36 2.91
CA ASP A 91 2.77 -1.43 3.77
C ASP A 91 3.26 -2.89 3.89
N SER A 92 4.58 -3.09 3.89
CA SER A 92 5.23 -4.41 3.87
C SER A 92 5.04 -5.23 5.15
N ASP A 93 4.55 -4.61 6.21
CA ASP A 93 4.31 -5.22 7.53
C ASP A 93 2.83 -5.43 7.86
N ASP A 94 1.94 -5.09 6.92
CA ASP A 94 0.50 -5.27 7.03
C ASP A 94 0.01 -6.44 6.17
N TRP A 95 -1.28 -6.77 6.24
CA TRP A 95 -1.91 -7.78 5.37
C TRP A 95 -3.37 -7.45 5.09
N VAL A 96 -3.92 -8.10 4.09
CA VAL A 96 -5.34 -7.98 3.74
C VAL A 96 -6.11 -9.25 4.12
N TYR A 97 -7.41 -9.10 4.35
CA TYR A 97 -8.33 -10.24 4.42
C TYR A 97 -8.68 -10.67 3.01
N THR A 98 -8.00 -11.69 2.50
CA THR A 98 -7.96 -12.08 1.08
C THR A 98 -9.32 -12.10 0.40
N ASP A 99 -10.33 -12.73 1.01
CA ASP A 99 -11.68 -12.84 0.43
C ASP A 99 -12.40 -11.49 0.34
N LEU A 100 -12.30 -10.67 1.41
CA LEU A 100 -12.90 -9.34 1.45
C LEU A 100 -12.19 -8.39 0.49
N TYR A 101 -10.88 -8.48 0.43
CA TYR A 101 -10.07 -7.68 -0.50
C TYR A 101 -10.37 -8.07 -1.96
N ASN A 102 -10.50 -9.37 -2.25
CA ASN A 102 -10.90 -9.85 -3.57
C ASN A 102 -12.29 -9.35 -3.97
N LYS A 103 -13.23 -9.33 -3.01
CA LYS A 103 -14.55 -8.74 -3.20
C LYS A 103 -14.47 -7.24 -3.52
N MET A 104 -13.60 -6.51 -2.83
CA MET A 104 -13.35 -5.09 -3.12
C MET A 104 -12.91 -4.90 -4.57
N ILE A 105 -11.96 -5.70 -5.06
CA ILE A 105 -11.49 -5.62 -6.45
C ILE A 105 -12.62 -5.96 -7.43
N SER A 106 -13.31 -7.09 -7.21
CA SER A 106 -14.29 -7.63 -8.18
C SER A 106 -15.58 -6.82 -8.25
N GLU A 107 -16.03 -6.24 -7.15
CA GLU A 107 -17.31 -5.56 -7.07
C GLU A 107 -17.18 -4.04 -7.01
N TRP A 108 -16.32 -3.54 -6.07
CA TRP A 108 -16.28 -2.12 -5.79
C TRP A 108 -15.52 -1.32 -6.85
N LEU A 109 -14.36 -1.79 -7.32
CA LEU A 109 -13.62 -1.07 -8.36
C LEU A 109 -14.40 -1.04 -9.69
N VAL A 110 -15.17 -2.09 -9.98
CA VAL A 110 -16.03 -2.14 -11.16
C VAL A 110 -17.24 -1.21 -11.03
N ARG A 111 -17.93 -1.26 -9.87
CA ARG A 111 -19.14 -0.45 -9.63
C ARG A 111 -18.83 1.03 -9.47
N CYS A 112 -17.64 1.38 -8.99
CA CYS A 112 -17.19 2.73 -8.74
C CYS A 112 -16.25 3.24 -9.85
N ALA A 113 -16.48 2.84 -11.08
CA ALA A 113 -15.66 3.20 -12.23
C ALA A 113 -15.52 4.71 -12.48
N ASP A 114 -16.38 5.54 -11.90
CA ASP A 114 -16.36 6.99 -11.95
C ASP A 114 -15.79 7.66 -10.68
N ALA A 115 -15.35 6.85 -9.69
CA ALA A 115 -14.70 7.36 -8.48
C ALA A 115 -13.18 7.56 -8.71
N ASP A 116 -12.61 8.48 -7.92
CA ASP A 116 -11.15 8.67 -7.85
C ASP A 116 -10.53 7.85 -6.73
N ILE A 117 -11.28 7.64 -5.63
CA ILE A 117 -10.82 6.91 -4.46
C ILE A 117 -11.94 5.99 -3.97
N VAL A 118 -11.60 4.72 -3.69
CA VAL A 118 -12.47 3.76 -2.99
C VAL A 118 -11.79 3.34 -1.70
N CYS A 119 -12.43 3.65 -0.56
CA CYS A 119 -11.91 3.34 0.77
C CYS A 119 -12.43 2.01 1.29
N MET A 120 -11.58 1.27 1.98
CA MET A 120 -11.92 0.12 2.80
C MET A 120 -11.65 0.44 4.27
N ASP A 121 -12.39 -0.21 5.19
CA ASP A 121 -12.10 -0.11 6.61
C ASP A 121 -10.87 -0.96 6.97
N LEU A 122 -10.22 -0.61 8.06
CA LEU A 122 -9.11 -1.38 8.59
C LEU A 122 -9.36 -1.84 10.03
N GLU A 123 -8.71 -2.92 10.41
CA GLU A 123 -8.62 -3.43 11.77
C GLU A 123 -7.17 -3.34 12.27
N ILE A 124 -6.97 -3.11 13.55
CA ILE A 124 -5.66 -3.11 14.20
C ILE A 124 -5.47 -4.37 15.07
N ASN A 125 -4.25 -4.61 15.56
CA ASN A 125 -3.90 -5.80 16.37
C ASN A 125 -4.78 -6.05 17.59
N SER A 126 -5.39 -5.03 18.16
CA SER A 126 -6.33 -5.18 19.29
C SER A 126 -7.72 -5.70 18.87
N GLY A 127 -7.98 -5.90 17.58
CA GLY A 127 -9.30 -6.19 17.02
C GLY A 127 -10.19 -4.94 16.89
N ALA A 128 -9.67 -3.75 17.18
CA ALA A 128 -10.43 -2.54 17.00
C ALA A 128 -10.57 -2.18 15.52
N ARG A 129 -11.82 -1.98 15.10
CA ARG A 129 -12.14 -1.55 13.75
C ARG A 129 -12.01 -0.04 13.62
N CYS A 130 -11.32 0.41 12.60
CA CYS A 130 -11.18 1.81 12.24
C CYS A 130 -11.94 2.08 10.94
N PRO A 131 -13.21 2.51 11.01
CA PRO A 131 -13.99 2.81 9.83
C PRO A 131 -13.46 4.08 9.17
N LEU A 132 -13.30 4.04 7.86
CA LEU A 132 -12.93 5.19 7.04
C LEU A 132 -14.18 5.75 6.36
N ASN A 133 -15.04 6.37 7.16
CA ASN A 133 -16.32 6.92 6.72
C ASN A 133 -16.41 8.44 6.82
N ASP A 134 -15.32 9.08 7.22
CA ASP A 134 -15.25 10.53 7.34
C ASP A 134 -13.96 11.08 6.74
N GLN A 135 -13.94 12.39 6.49
CA GLN A 135 -12.78 13.11 5.98
C GLN A 135 -11.86 13.60 7.11
N THR A 136 -11.83 12.89 8.24
CA THR A 136 -10.92 13.28 9.32
C THR A 136 -9.48 13.16 8.86
N GLN A 137 -8.60 13.93 9.46
CA GLN A 137 -7.17 13.96 9.14
C GLN A 137 -6.51 12.57 9.28
N ARG A 138 -7.01 11.70 10.19
CA ARG A 138 -6.58 10.30 10.31
C ARG A 138 -6.97 9.46 9.10
N ALA A 139 -8.22 9.58 8.65
CA ALA A 139 -8.69 8.88 7.45
C ALA A 139 -7.91 9.33 6.22
N LEU A 140 -7.51 10.60 6.16
CA LEU A 140 -6.78 11.15 5.01
C LEU A 140 -5.36 10.61 4.89
N CYS A 141 -4.66 10.38 6.00
CA CYS A 141 -3.30 9.85 6.01
C CYS A 141 -3.21 8.33 5.79
N ALA A 142 -4.32 7.60 5.92
CA ALA A 142 -4.34 6.15 5.75
C ALA A 142 -4.35 5.74 4.27
N GLN A 143 -3.26 5.96 3.55
CA GLN A 143 -3.12 5.57 2.13
C GLN A 143 -3.30 4.07 1.92
N ILE A 144 -2.87 3.27 2.91
CA ILE A 144 -2.92 1.82 2.94
C ILE A 144 -4.33 1.21 2.87
N SER A 145 -5.37 1.97 3.14
CA SER A 145 -6.76 1.50 3.11
C SER A 145 -7.55 2.05 1.91
N ARG A 146 -6.85 2.41 0.82
CA ARG A 146 -7.45 3.03 -0.36
C ARG A 146 -7.00 2.40 -1.65
N PHE A 147 -7.98 2.18 -2.53
CA PHE A 147 -7.73 2.09 -3.95
C PHE A 147 -7.84 3.49 -4.54
N ILE A 148 -6.81 3.93 -5.23
CA ILE A 148 -6.73 5.25 -5.83
C ILE A 148 -6.63 5.09 -7.35
N ARG A 149 -7.43 5.83 -8.09
CA ARG A 149 -7.34 5.82 -9.55
C ARG A 149 -5.98 6.39 -9.97
N ARG A 150 -5.22 5.62 -10.75
CA ARG A 150 -3.86 6.00 -11.13
C ARG A 150 -3.80 7.34 -11.87
N SER A 151 -4.76 7.60 -12.77
CA SER A 151 -4.83 8.90 -13.48
C SER A 151 -5.11 10.10 -12.56
N PHE A 152 -5.79 9.87 -11.43
CA PHE A 152 -6.07 10.93 -10.45
C PHE A 152 -4.81 11.44 -9.75
N VAL A 153 -3.84 10.55 -9.49
CA VAL A 153 -2.56 10.91 -8.84
C VAL A 153 -1.43 11.16 -9.84
N GLU A 154 -1.74 11.25 -11.13
CA GLU A 154 -0.74 11.55 -12.13
C GLU A 154 -0.07 12.90 -11.86
N GLY A 155 1.26 12.91 -11.88
CA GLY A 155 2.08 14.07 -11.55
C GLY A 155 2.27 14.36 -10.05
N MET A 156 1.58 13.65 -9.16
CA MET A 156 1.80 13.76 -7.71
C MET A 156 3.07 13.02 -7.28
N THR A 157 3.69 13.52 -6.22
CA THR A 157 4.89 12.89 -5.64
C THR A 157 4.87 13.01 -4.12
N PHE A 158 5.45 12.02 -3.46
CA PHE A 158 5.80 12.11 -2.04
C PHE A 158 7.04 13.01 -1.89
N PRO A 159 7.10 13.87 -0.88
CA PRO A 159 8.27 14.73 -0.63
C PRO A 159 9.46 13.89 -0.15
N GLU A 160 10.49 13.75 -0.99
CA GLU A 160 11.64 12.86 -0.72
C GLU A 160 12.58 13.40 0.37
N GLU A 161 12.53 14.69 0.70
CA GLU A 161 13.27 15.34 1.76
C GLU A 161 12.70 15.11 3.16
N ILE A 162 11.47 14.56 3.25
CA ILE A 162 10.78 14.29 4.51
C ILE A 162 10.97 12.83 4.91
N ARG A 163 11.48 12.59 6.11
CA ARG A 163 11.71 11.24 6.61
C ARG A 163 10.49 10.56 7.24
N ALA A 164 9.53 11.35 7.71
CA ALA A 164 8.31 10.85 8.34
C ALA A 164 7.14 11.81 8.07
N GLY A 165 5.93 11.26 7.91
CA GLY A 165 4.73 12.05 7.61
C GLY A 165 4.56 12.42 6.14
N ASP A 166 5.28 11.75 5.23
CA ASP A 166 5.14 11.87 3.78
C ASP A 166 3.70 11.61 3.32
N ASP A 167 2.99 10.70 3.97
CA ASP A 167 1.59 10.38 3.70
C ASP A 167 0.64 11.56 3.90
N ARG A 168 0.94 12.42 4.86
CA ARG A 168 0.13 13.61 5.12
C ARG A 168 0.17 14.59 3.94
N TYR A 169 1.36 14.89 3.45
CA TYR A 169 1.54 15.82 2.31
C TYR A 169 0.86 15.28 1.04
N PHE A 170 1.03 13.99 0.77
CA PHE A 170 0.37 13.34 -0.36
C PHE A 170 -1.15 13.38 -0.22
N ALA A 171 -1.67 13.16 0.99
CA ALA A 171 -3.10 13.24 1.28
C ALA A 171 -3.65 14.66 1.13
N GLU A 172 -2.93 15.67 1.61
CA GLU A 172 -3.32 17.08 1.47
C GLU A 172 -3.40 17.49 -0.02
N GLU A 173 -2.43 17.05 -0.85
CA GLU A 173 -2.46 17.30 -2.28
C GLU A 173 -3.64 16.58 -2.97
N MET A 174 -3.90 15.31 -2.61
CA MET A 174 -5.08 14.59 -3.12
C MET A 174 -6.37 15.32 -2.82
N LEU A 175 -6.52 15.80 -1.58
CA LEU A 175 -7.74 16.51 -1.15
C LEU A 175 -7.92 17.85 -1.88
N ALA A 176 -6.84 18.57 -2.13
CA ALA A 176 -6.89 19.82 -2.87
C ALA A 176 -7.42 19.65 -4.32
N ARG A 177 -7.38 18.40 -4.83
CA ARG A 177 -7.95 18.03 -6.13
C ARG A 177 -9.45 17.66 -6.06
N HIS A 178 -10.07 17.72 -4.89
CA HIS A 178 -11.49 17.41 -4.66
C HIS A 178 -11.93 16.04 -5.18
N PRO A 179 -11.32 14.91 -4.72
CA PRO A 179 -11.58 13.59 -5.24
C PRO A 179 -13.02 13.13 -5.02
N LYS A 180 -13.58 12.44 -6.00
CA LYS A 180 -14.80 11.67 -5.79
C LYS A 180 -14.46 10.40 -5.00
N THR A 181 -14.75 10.43 -3.69
CA THR A 181 -14.42 9.36 -2.75
C THR A 181 -15.64 8.51 -2.42
N VAL A 182 -15.50 7.19 -2.47
CA VAL A 182 -16.50 6.21 -2.06
C VAL A 182 -15.99 5.43 -0.85
N TYR A 183 -16.82 5.31 0.18
CA TYR A 183 -16.55 4.55 1.40
C TYR A 183 -17.33 3.24 1.35
N SER A 184 -16.62 2.10 1.29
CA SER A 184 -17.26 0.80 1.13
C SER A 184 -17.83 0.24 2.44
N GLY A 185 -17.25 0.59 3.58
CA GLY A 185 -17.54 -0.03 4.87
C GLY A 185 -17.07 -1.50 4.97
N VAL A 186 -16.31 -1.99 4.00
CA VAL A 186 -15.75 -3.34 4.01
C VAL A 186 -14.42 -3.35 4.75
N MET A 187 -14.31 -4.15 5.80
CA MET A 187 -13.07 -4.31 6.56
C MET A 187 -12.15 -5.31 5.84
N ALA A 188 -11.37 -4.82 4.90
CA ALA A 188 -10.53 -5.67 4.07
C ALA A 188 -9.02 -5.54 4.37
N TYR A 189 -8.62 -4.67 5.28
CA TYR A 189 -7.23 -4.40 5.61
C TYR A 189 -6.93 -4.62 7.09
N HIS A 190 -5.81 -5.26 7.41
CA HIS A 190 -5.29 -5.37 8.76
C HIS A 190 -4.02 -4.53 8.90
N TYR A 191 -4.10 -3.48 9.72
CA TYR A 191 -2.99 -2.64 10.08
C TYR A 191 -2.27 -3.23 11.31
N ASN A 192 -1.03 -3.66 11.10
CA ASN A 192 -0.20 -4.29 12.13
C ASN A 192 0.29 -3.27 13.17
N TYR A 193 -0.64 -2.70 13.92
CA TYR A 193 -0.42 -1.66 14.90
C TYR A 193 -1.12 -1.98 16.24
N PRO A 194 -0.52 -1.69 17.41
CA PRO A 194 0.87 -1.23 17.59
C PRO A 194 1.89 -2.31 17.28
N ARG A 195 3.04 -1.92 16.72
CA ARG A 195 4.18 -2.79 16.48
C ARG A 195 5.47 -2.07 16.89
N GLU A 196 6.23 -2.67 17.81
CA GLU A 196 7.52 -2.16 18.25
C GLU A 196 8.51 -2.06 17.08
N GLY A 197 9.25 -0.95 17.01
CA GLY A 197 10.22 -0.69 15.94
C GLY A 197 9.61 -0.30 14.58
N SER A 198 8.29 -0.11 14.47
CA SER A 198 7.70 0.51 13.27
C SER A 198 8.12 1.99 13.17
N LEU A 199 8.08 2.56 11.95
CA LEU A 199 8.37 3.99 11.77
C LEU A 199 7.49 4.87 12.66
N PHE A 200 6.22 4.53 12.80
CA PHE A 200 5.29 5.24 13.67
C PHE A 200 5.66 5.10 15.15
N ASP A 201 6.04 3.91 15.60
CA ASP A 201 6.53 3.68 16.97
C ASP A 201 7.79 4.49 17.28
N LEU A 202 8.75 4.50 16.34
CA LEU A 202 9.97 5.28 16.47
C LEU A 202 9.70 6.79 16.52
N GLN A 203 8.77 7.26 15.70
CA GLN A 203 8.34 8.67 15.70
C GLN A 203 7.67 9.07 17.02
N VAL A 204 6.75 8.24 17.53
CA VAL A 204 6.09 8.48 18.84
C VAL A 204 7.11 8.51 19.99
N LYS A 205 8.15 7.68 19.92
CA LYS A 205 9.27 7.64 20.89
C LYS A 205 10.29 8.76 20.69
N GLY A 206 10.16 9.58 19.64
CA GLY A 206 11.09 10.66 19.32
C GLY A 206 12.49 10.18 18.93
N LEU A 207 12.57 8.98 18.32
CA LEU A 207 13.82 8.35 17.89
C LEU A 207 14.17 8.66 16.41
N ILE A 208 13.20 9.21 15.66
CA ILE A 208 13.34 9.68 14.27
C ILE A 208 12.52 10.96 14.05
#